data_c0fa2702e535dfb5e797d3a42a15c4da
#
_entry.id   c0fa2702e535dfb5e797d3a42a15c4da
#
_cell.length_a   1.000
_cell.length_b   1.000
_cell.length_c   1.000
_cell.angle_alpha   90.00
_cell.angle_beta   90.00
_cell.angle_gamma   90.00
#
_symmetry.space_group_name_H-M   'P 1'
#
loop_
_entity.id
_entity.type
_entity.pdbx_description
1 polymer ?
#
loop_
_entity_poly.entity_id
_entity_poly.type
_entity_poly.pdbx_seq_one_letter_code
_entity_poly.pdbx_strand_id
1 'polypeptide(L)'
;WPYAPRSMRFTVPPLFIFSAIPYYMLGLLLIYIFAYIFKIFPTGGGYTIGEVFNFGFSRMINIMYHAILPGISIVIAELGIRSLVTRGMILSLYGEDYIKLAEAKGLPANRVFIWYGLRNTLLPQFTILALHLGHVASGALLVEIIFGYPGLGALLRDSVTAFDYPVIYGIVFVLILGIAMATLVLDFIYPKIDPRISYED
;
A
#
# COMPACT_ATOMS: atom_id res chain seq x y z
N TRP A 1 -7.11 8.84 20.80
CA TRP A 1 -7.24 10.29 20.70
C TRP A 1 -8.61 10.73 21.16
N PRO A 2 -8.71 11.62 22.17
CA PRO A 2 -10.01 12.07 22.72
C PRO A 2 -10.89 12.75 21.68
N TYR A 3 -10.28 13.41 20.68
CA TYR A 3 -10.94 14.21 19.66
C TYR A 3 -11.26 13.43 18.37
N ALA A 4 -10.88 12.16 18.30
CA ALA A 4 -11.18 11.35 17.12
C ALA A 4 -12.69 11.15 16.96
N PRO A 5 -13.23 11.23 15.74
CA PRO A 5 -14.62 10.93 15.45
C PRO A 5 -15.03 9.54 15.96
N ARG A 6 -16.27 9.42 16.45
CA ARG A 6 -16.77 8.14 16.98
C ARG A 6 -16.65 6.99 15.98
N SER A 7 -16.83 7.26 14.68
CA SER A 7 -16.64 6.26 13.61
C SER A 7 -15.25 5.66 13.61
N MET A 8 -14.19 6.45 13.82
CA MET A 8 -12.82 5.97 13.85
C MET A 8 -12.52 5.05 15.05
N ARG A 9 -13.27 5.16 16.14
CA ARG A 9 -13.12 4.29 17.31
C ARG A 9 -13.50 2.84 17.01
N PHE A 10 -14.36 2.61 16.03
CA PHE A 10 -14.82 1.27 15.64
C PHE A 10 -14.11 0.77 14.37
N THR A 11 -13.73 1.65 13.44
CA THR A 11 -13.11 1.25 12.17
C THR A 11 -11.60 1.04 12.27
N VAL A 12 -10.91 1.78 13.14
CA VAL A 12 -9.45 1.71 13.25
C VAL A 12 -8.94 0.45 13.97
N PRO A 13 -9.52 -0.01 15.10
CA PRO A 13 -9.02 -1.20 15.78
C PRO A 13 -8.97 -2.48 14.92
N PRO A 14 -9.97 -2.79 14.08
CA PRO A 14 -9.88 -3.93 13.16
C PRO A 14 -8.69 -3.84 12.20
N LEU A 15 -8.30 -2.63 11.77
CA LEU A 15 -7.14 -2.45 10.89
C LEU A 15 -5.83 -2.86 11.57
N PHE A 16 -5.73 -2.73 12.88
CA PHE A 16 -4.54 -3.17 13.62
C PHE A 16 -4.35 -4.69 13.58
N ILE A 17 -5.43 -5.46 13.47
CA ILE A 17 -5.34 -6.91 13.30
C ILE A 17 -4.62 -7.22 11.98
N PHE A 18 -4.97 -6.50 10.91
CA PHE A 18 -4.32 -6.67 9.60
C PHE A 18 -2.85 -6.25 9.59
N SER A 19 -2.42 -5.33 10.46
CA SER A 19 -1.01 -4.96 10.57
C SER A 19 -0.11 -6.09 11.09
N ALA A 20 -0.67 -7.05 11.82
CA ALA A 20 0.04 -8.20 12.35
C ALA A 20 0.10 -9.38 11.38
N ILE A 21 -0.72 -9.38 10.32
CA ILE A 21 -0.82 -10.46 9.35
C ILE A 21 -0.01 -10.08 8.11
N PRO A 22 1.00 -10.88 7.71
CA PRO A 22 1.72 -10.67 6.47
C PRO A 22 0.76 -10.64 5.25
N TYR A 23 1.00 -9.73 4.31
CA TYR A 23 0.13 -9.53 3.13
C TYR A 23 -0.09 -10.80 2.31
N TYR A 24 0.89 -11.70 2.22
CA TYR A 24 0.74 -12.98 1.52
C TYR A 24 -0.19 -13.95 2.25
N MET A 25 -0.23 -13.93 3.59
CA MET A 25 -1.19 -14.73 4.38
C MET A 25 -2.61 -14.19 4.22
N LEU A 26 -2.76 -12.85 4.17
CA LEU A 26 -4.03 -12.22 3.79
C LEU A 26 -4.46 -12.66 2.39
N GLY A 27 -3.52 -12.75 1.45
CA GLY A 27 -3.77 -13.27 0.11
C GLY A 27 -4.38 -14.68 0.13
N LEU A 28 -3.78 -15.62 0.88
CA LEU A 28 -4.31 -16.98 1.04
C LEU A 28 -5.72 -17.00 1.66
N LEU A 29 -5.95 -16.17 2.67
CA LEU A 29 -7.25 -16.05 3.30
C LEU A 29 -8.30 -15.47 2.35
N LEU A 30 -7.94 -14.48 1.54
CA LEU A 30 -8.83 -13.91 0.52
C LEU A 30 -9.16 -14.93 -0.59
N ILE A 31 -8.18 -15.70 -1.06
CA ILE A 31 -8.43 -16.80 -2.00
C ILE A 31 -9.42 -17.79 -1.40
N TYR A 32 -9.19 -18.23 -0.16
CA TYR A 32 -10.06 -19.19 0.49
C TYR A 32 -11.49 -18.68 0.62
N ILE A 33 -11.68 -17.46 1.07
CA ILE A 33 -13.02 -16.90 1.29
C ILE A 33 -13.69 -16.56 -0.05
N PHE A 34 -13.05 -15.75 -0.88
CA PHE A 34 -13.70 -15.12 -2.04
C PHE A 34 -13.61 -15.95 -3.33
N ALA A 35 -12.56 -16.75 -3.49
CA ALA A 35 -12.41 -17.58 -4.68
C ALA A 35 -12.93 -19.02 -4.45
N TYR A 36 -12.69 -19.62 -3.27
CA TYR A 36 -13.08 -20.99 -3.01
C TYR A 36 -14.50 -21.12 -2.42
N ILE A 37 -14.82 -20.37 -1.33
CA ILE A 37 -16.14 -20.46 -0.68
C ILE A 37 -17.20 -19.73 -1.51
N PHE A 38 -17.00 -18.43 -1.73
CA PHE A 38 -18.01 -17.61 -2.42
C PHE A 38 -17.95 -17.71 -3.94
N LYS A 39 -16.83 -18.17 -4.52
CA LYS A 39 -16.62 -18.31 -5.96
C LYS A 39 -16.90 -17.02 -6.75
N ILE A 40 -16.62 -15.88 -6.15
CA ILE A 40 -16.80 -14.55 -6.75
C ILE A 40 -15.58 -14.17 -7.59
N PHE A 41 -14.38 -14.61 -7.17
CA PHE A 41 -13.13 -14.28 -7.85
C PHE A 41 -12.40 -15.55 -8.32
N PRO A 42 -11.48 -15.42 -9.29
CA PRO A 42 -10.65 -16.53 -9.73
C PRO A 42 -9.70 -16.97 -8.60
N THR A 43 -9.38 -18.27 -8.59
CA THR A 43 -8.45 -18.84 -7.61
C THR A 43 -7.00 -18.45 -7.87
N GLY A 44 -6.68 -18.00 -9.09
CA GLY A 44 -5.33 -17.57 -9.48
C GLY A 44 -5.22 -17.34 -10.98
N GLY A 45 -4.01 -17.03 -11.43
CA GLY A 45 -3.72 -16.68 -12.82
C GLY A 45 -3.90 -15.20 -13.14
N GLY A 46 -3.40 -14.76 -14.29
CA GLY A 46 -3.51 -13.36 -14.75
C GLY A 46 -4.70 -13.10 -15.67
N TYR A 47 -5.35 -14.14 -16.15
CA TYR A 47 -6.52 -14.07 -17.02
C TYR A 47 -7.21 -15.44 -17.09
N THR A 48 -8.45 -15.46 -17.57
CA THR A 48 -9.23 -16.70 -17.75
C THR A 48 -8.69 -17.52 -18.92
N ILE A 49 -8.35 -18.79 -18.66
CA ILE A 49 -7.86 -19.71 -19.69
C ILE A 49 -8.99 -20.02 -20.68
N GLY A 50 -8.69 -19.96 -21.98
CA GLY A 50 -9.66 -20.25 -23.05
C GLY A 50 -10.30 -19.00 -23.68
N GLU A 51 -10.08 -17.82 -23.17
CA GLU A 51 -10.44 -16.58 -23.89
C GLU A 51 -9.52 -16.39 -25.11
N VAL A 52 -10.12 -16.29 -26.29
CA VAL A 52 -9.41 -15.99 -27.54
C VAL A 52 -8.69 -14.64 -27.41
N PHE A 53 -7.43 -14.60 -27.80
CA PHE A 53 -6.55 -13.44 -27.72
C PHE A 53 -7.01 -12.27 -28.63
N ASN A 54 -8.11 -11.65 -28.29
CA ASN A 54 -8.49 -10.37 -28.90
C ASN A 54 -7.91 -9.23 -28.03
N PHE A 55 -7.06 -8.39 -28.64
CA PHE A 55 -6.61 -7.15 -28.04
C PHE A 55 -7.80 -6.19 -27.94
N GLY A 56 -8.54 -6.26 -26.84
CA GLY A 56 -9.74 -5.47 -26.63
C GLY A 56 -9.97 -5.10 -25.16
N PHE A 57 -10.90 -4.18 -24.95
CA PHE A 57 -11.30 -3.70 -23.63
C PHE A 57 -11.75 -4.83 -22.68
N SER A 58 -12.39 -5.87 -23.22
CA SER A 58 -12.80 -7.06 -22.46
C SER A 58 -11.62 -7.77 -21.80
N ARG A 59 -10.50 -7.92 -22.50
CA ARG A 59 -9.28 -8.52 -21.96
C ARG A 59 -8.70 -7.70 -20.81
N MET A 60 -8.70 -6.39 -20.95
CA MET A 60 -8.21 -5.50 -19.89
C MET A 60 -9.05 -5.65 -18.62
N ILE A 61 -10.36 -5.73 -18.75
CA ILE A 61 -11.28 -6.00 -17.61
C ILE A 61 -10.98 -7.36 -16.98
N ASN A 62 -10.76 -8.41 -17.79
CA ASN A 62 -10.45 -9.75 -17.29
C ASN A 62 -9.15 -9.76 -16.50
N ILE A 63 -8.08 -9.14 -17.01
CA ILE A 63 -6.80 -9.00 -16.29
C ILE A 63 -6.98 -8.24 -14.98
N MET A 64 -7.71 -7.11 -15.01
CA MET A 64 -8.00 -6.35 -13.79
C MET A 64 -8.79 -7.16 -12.77
N TYR A 65 -9.74 -7.96 -13.21
CA TYR A 65 -10.53 -8.84 -12.35
C TYR A 65 -9.65 -9.86 -11.60
N HIS A 66 -8.66 -10.44 -12.29
CA HIS A 66 -7.68 -11.34 -11.67
C HIS A 66 -6.70 -10.61 -10.74
N ALA A 67 -6.45 -9.31 -10.96
CA ALA A 67 -5.59 -8.48 -10.13
C ALA A 67 -6.25 -7.98 -8.83
N ILE A 68 -7.57 -8.08 -8.69
CA ILE A 68 -8.31 -7.53 -7.54
C ILE A 68 -7.87 -8.16 -6.22
N LEU A 69 -7.91 -9.48 -6.09
CA LEU A 69 -7.55 -10.14 -4.83
C LEU A 69 -6.06 -9.94 -4.47
N PRO A 70 -5.09 -10.13 -5.39
CA PRO A 70 -3.69 -9.77 -5.15
C PRO A 70 -3.52 -8.34 -4.66
N GLY A 71 -4.13 -7.38 -5.36
CA GLY A 71 -4.06 -5.96 -5.00
C GLY A 71 -4.67 -5.66 -3.63
N ILE A 72 -5.86 -6.21 -3.33
CA ILE A 72 -6.53 -6.03 -2.04
C ILE A 72 -5.69 -6.60 -0.90
N SER A 73 -5.03 -7.75 -1.07
CA SER A 73 -4.19 -8.34 -0.02
C SER A 73 -3.05 -7.40 0.40
N ILE A 74 -2.39 -6.76 -0.56
CA ILE A 74 -1.33 -5.77 -0.33
C ILE A 74 -1.92 -4.52 0.33
N VAL A 75 -3.00 -3.98 -0.23
CA VAL A 75 -3.62 -2.73 0.27
C VAL A 75 -4.12 -2.87 1.71
N ILE A 76 -4.79 -3.97 2.06
CA ILE A 76 -5.30 -4.19 3.43
C ILE A 76 -4.14 -4.26 4.44
N ALA A 77 -3.07 -4.99 4.12
CA ALA A 77 -1.89 -5.10 4.98
C ALA A 77 -1.24 -3.72 5.19
N GLU A 78 -1.04 -2.97 4.10
CA GLU A 78 -0.49 -1.61 4.16
C GLU A 78 -1.37 -0.66 4.96
N LEU A 79 -2.68 -0.69 4.77
CA LEU A 79 -3.61 0.12 5.56
C LEU A 79 -3.54 -0.20 7.05
N GLY A 80 -3.34 -1.47 7.42
CA GLY A 80 -3.13 -1.88 8.79
C GLY A 80 -1.89 -1.24 9.41
N ILE A 81 -0.75 -1.40 8.76
CA ILE A 81 0.54 -0.84 9.20
C ILE A 81 0.47 0.69 9.27
N ARG A 82 -0.07 1.33 8.23
CA ARG A 82 -0.23 2.79 8.17
C ARG A 82 -1.11 3.34 9.27
N SER A 83 -2.20 2.64 9.57
CA SER A 83 -3.11 3.04 10.66
C SER A 83 -2.40 3.04 12.00
N LEU A 84 -1.56 2.03 12.26
CA LEU A 84 -0.78 1.93 13.50
C LEU A 84 0.26 3.04 13.61
N VAL A 85 1.02 3.29 12.54
CA VAL A 85 2.04 4.35 12.48
C VAL A 85 1.39 5.73 12.63
N THR A 86 0.29 5.99 11.92
CA THR A 86 -0.45 7.26 12.03
C THR A 86 -0.97 7.47 13.45
N ARG A 87 -1.48 6.43 14.10
CA ARG A 87 -1.89 6.51 15.51
C ARG A 87 -0.74 6.92 16.41
N GLY A 88 0.45 6.30 16.24
CA GLY A 88 1.64 6.65 17.00
C GLY A 88 2.00 8.13 16.84
N MET A 89 2.05 8.60 15.60
CA MET A 89 2.35 10.01 15.29
C MET A 89 1.32 10.98 15.88
N ILE A 90 0.03 10.67 15.78
CA ILE A 90 -1.02 11.52 16.37
C ILE A 90 -0.88 11.57 17.90
N LEU A 91 -0.55 10.46 18.54
CA LEU A 91 -0.36 10.42 19.98
C LEU A 91 0.86 11.23 20.44
N SER A 92 1.95 11.26 19.66
CA SER A 92 3.11 12.09 19.99
C SER A 92 2.83 13.60 19.89
N LEU A 93 1.87 14.00 19.07
CA LEU A 93 1.44 15.39 18.98
C LEU A 93 0.54 15.82 20.16
N TYR A 94 0.00 14.86 20.92
CA TYR A 94 -0.84 15.17 22.06
C TYR A 94 -0.04 15.86 23.17
N GLY A 95 -0.46 17.08 23.52
CA GLY A 95 0.27 17.87 24.51
C GLY A 95 1.16 18.96 23.93
N GLU A 96 1.35 19.00 22.61
CA GLU A 96 2.03 20.09 21.94
C GLU A 96 1.31 21.44 22.14
N ASP A 97 2.09 22.52 22.26
CA ASP A 97 1.53 23.83 22.65
C ASP A 97 0.52 24.39 21.62
N TYR A 98 0.71 24.12 20.34
CA TYR A 98 -0.24 24.55 19.32
C TYR A 98 -1.59 23.78 19.40
N ILE A 99 -1.60 22.55 19.91
CA ILE A 99 -2.83 21.80 20.19
C ILE A 99 -3.55 22.42 21.40
N LYS A 100 -2.80 22.67 22.50
CA LYS A 100 -3.33 23.36 23.70
C LYS A 100 -3.91 24.73 23.35
N LEU A 101 -3.22 25.47 22.48
CA LEU A 101 -3.69 26.78 22.02
C LEU A 101 -5.00 26.64 21.22
N ALA A 102 -5.12 25.63 20.37
CA ALA A 102 -6.33 25.38 19.61
C ALA A 102 -7.52 25.02 20.53
N GLU A 103 -7.26 24.26 21.59
CA GLU A 103 -8.22 23.92 22.63
C GLU A 103 -8.63 25.15 23.45
N ALA A 104 -7.67 25.96 23.87
CA ALA A 104 -7.92 27.19 24.60
C ALA A 104 -8.76 28.20 23.79
N LYS A 105 -8.66 28.19 22.46
CA LYS A 105 -9.51 28.97 21.56
C LYS A 105 -10.92 28.40 21.40
N GLY A 106 -11.26 27.28 22.05
CA GLY A 106 -12.57 26.66 21.99
C GLY A 106 -12.90 26.00 20.65
N LEU A 107 -11.88 25.61 19.86
CA LEU A 107 -12.13 24.94 18.58
C LEU A 107 -12.80 23.58 18.80
N PRO A 108 -13.76 23.18 17.93
CA PRO A 108 -14.43 21.89 18.07
C PRO A 108 -13.46 20.74 17.87
N ALA A 109 -13.63 19.66 18.62
CA ALA A 109 -12.77 18.48 18.67
C ALA A 109 -12.40 17.93 17.28
N ASN A 110 -13.37 17.82 16.37
CA ASN A 110 -13.12 17.36 15.00
C ASN A 110 -12.18 18.28 14.22
N ARG A 111 -12.26 19.59 14.45
CA ARG A 111 -11.38 20.57 13.80
C ARG A 111 -9.95 20.46 14.33
N VAL A 112 -9.79 20.32 15.65
CA VAL A 112 -8.48 20.07 16.27
C VAL A 112 -7.89 18.78 15.73
N PHE A 113 -8.66 17.70 15.67
CA PHE A 113 -8.20 16.41 15.17
C PHE A 113 -7.74 16.47 13.71
N ILE A 114 -8.57 17.03 12.81
CA ILE A 114 -8.28 17.01 11.36
C ILE A 114 -7.16 18.01 11.01
N TRP A 115 -7.27 19.24 11.46
CA TRP A 115 -6.40 20.33 11.00
C TRP A 115 -5.09 20.44 11.79
N TYR A 116 -5.09 20.09 13.08
CA TYR A 116 -3.91 20.20 13.94
C TYR A 116 -3.26 18.84 14.23
N GLY A 117 -4.03 17.76 14.28
CA GLY A 117 -3.52 16.41 14.45
C GLY A 117 -3.20 15.74 13.11
N LEU A 118 -4.24 15.33 12.37
CA LEU A 118 -4.07 14.49 11.18
C LEU A 118 -3.25 15.17 10.08
N ARG A 119 -3.50 16.45 9.80
CA ARG A 119 -2.77 17.18 8.76
C ARG A 119 -1.27 17.19 8.99
N ASN A 120 -0.81 17.35 10.23
CA ASN A 120 0.62 17.36 10.56
C ASN A 120 1.27 15.97 10.47
N THR A 121 0.47 14.88 10.52
CA THR A 121 0.97 13.52 10.32
C THR A 121 0.99 13.10 8.85
N LEU A 122 0.30 13.82 7.96
CA LEU A 122 0.24 13.48 6.54
C LEU A 122 1.62 13.56 5.86
N LEU A 123 2.41 14.59 6.16
CA LEU A 123 3.72 14.77 5.55
C LEU A 123 4.66 13.58 5.76
N PRO A 124 4.94 13.14 7.02
CA PRO A 124 5.70 11.92 7.25
C PRO A 124 5.08 10.68 6.59
N GLN A 125 3.74 10.61 6.51
CA GLN A 125 3.05 9.49 5.87
C GLN A 125 3.27 9.45 4.35
N PHE A 126 3.27 10.61 3.69
CA PHE A 126 3.61 10.67 2.26
C PHE A 126 5.05 10.25 2.01
N THR A 127 6.01 10.67 2.86
CA THR A 127 7.40 10.22 2.78
C THR A 127 7.51 8.70 2.87
N ILE A 128 6.89 8.12 3.89
CA ILE A 128 6.90 6.68 4.08
C ILE A 128 6.18 5.96 2.92
N LEU A 129 5.04 6.48 2.43
CA LEU A 129 4.34 5.91 1.27
C LEU A 129 5.23 5.89 0.03
N ALA A 130 5.95 6.95 -0.17
CA ALA A 130 6.90 7.12 -1.24
C ALA A 130 8.00 6.04 -1.24
N LEU A 131 8.65 5.88 -0.10
CA LEU A 131 9.66 4.83 0.09
C LEU A 131 9.05 3.43 -0.09
N HIS A 132 7.82 3.22 0.37
CA HIS A 132 7.13 1.94 0.22
C HIS A 132 6.70 1.64 -1.22
N LEU A 133 6.39 2.62 -2.06
CA LEU A 133 6.11 2.37 -3.47
C LEU A 133 7.29 1.69 -4.18
N GLY A 134 8.52 2.07 -3.82
CA GLY A 134 9.71 1.35 -4.27
C GLY A 134 9.78 -0.10 -3.77
N HIS A 135 9.35 -0.35 -2.53
CA HIS A 135 9.35 -1.69 -1.95
C HIS A 135 8.18 -2.57 -2.44
N VAL A 136 7.05 -2.00 -2.87
CA VAL A 136 5.91 -2.75 -3.40
C VAL A 136 6.33 -3.59 -4.61
N ALA A 137 7.20 -3.07 -5.45
CA ALA A 137 7.72 -3.81 -6.60
C ALA A 137 8.47 -5.10 -6.19
N SER A 138 9.22 -5.07 -5.07
CA SER A 138 9.92 -6.25 -4.53
C SER A 138 9.02 -7.10 -3.61
N GLY A 139 8.03 -6.48 -2.96
CA GLY A 139 7.11 -7.17 -2.03
C GLY A 139 5.99 -7.95 -2.73
N ALA A 140 5.63 -7.59 -3.96
CA ALA A 140 4.60 -8.29 -4.72
C ALA A 140 5.00 -9.74 -5.12
N LEU A 141 6.30 -10.09 -5.04
CA LEU A 141 6.81 -11.41 -5.44
C LEU A 141 6.05 -12.56 -4.80
N LEU A 142 5.87 -12.57 -3.49
CA LEU A 142 5.16 -13.64 -2.79
C LEU A 142 3.66 -13.68 -3.14
N VAL A 143 3.05 -12.51 -3.34
CA VAL A 143 1.66 -12.43 -3.77
C VAL A 143 1.50 -12.97 -5.18
N GLU A 144 2.38 -12.61 -6.11
CA GLU A 144 2.38 -13.15 -7.48
C GLU A 144 2.52 -14.66 -7.49
N ILE A 145 3.39 -15.23 -6.66
CA ILE A 145 3.58 -16.68 -6.54
C ILE A 145 2.30 -17.35 -6.01
N ILE A 146 1.69 -16.82 -4.95
CA ILE A 146 0.51 -17.40 -4.29
C ILE A 146 -0.70 -17.36 -5.20
N PHE A 147 -0.89 -16.25 -5.90
CA PHE A 147 -2.00 -16.10 -6.84
C PHE A 147 -1.71 -16.69 -8.22
N GLY A 148 -0.48 -17.20 -8.47
CA GLY A 148 -0.06 -17.60 -9.81
C GLY A 148 -0.18 -16.47 -10.82
N TYR A 149 -0.07 -15.23 -10.37
CA TYR A 149 -0.22 -14.04 -11.19
C TYR A 149 1.07 -13.79 -11.99
N PRO A 150 1.00 -13.60 -13.32
CA PRO A 150 2.21 -13.38 -14.13
C PRO A 150 2.77 -11.97 -13.84
N GLY A 151 3.93 -11.93 -13.20
CA GLY A 151 4.62 -10.70 -12.84
C GLY A 151 6.12 -10.90 -12.76
N LEU A 152 6.85 -9.82 -12.42
CA LEU A 152 8.31 -9.85 -12.29
C LEU A 152 8.78 -10.81 -11.19
N GLY A 153 8.01 -10.98 -10.13
CA GLY A 153 8.35 -11.89 -9.05
C GLY A 153 8.20 -13.35 -9.43
N ALA A 154 7.15 -13.70 -10.16
CA ALA A 154 7.01 -15.05 -10.71
C ALA A 154 8.13 -15.37 -11.69
N LEU A 155 8.46 -14.44 -12.59
CA LEU A 155 9.57 -14.57 -13.52
C LEU A 155 10.92 -14.69 -12.79
N LEU A 156 11.15 -13.91 -11.73
CA LEU A 156 12.36 -14.00 -10.92
C LEU A 156 12.51 -15.38 -10.27
N ARG A 157 11.44 -15.89 -9.67
CA ARG A 157 11.44 -17.24 -9.08
C ARG A 157 11.83 -18.30 -10.11
N ASP A 158 11.21 -18.25 -11.28
CA ASP A 158 11.44 -19.24 -12.33
C ASP A 158 12.88 -19.14 -12.86
N SER A 159 13.40 -17.93 -13.03
CA SER A 159 14.80 -17.69 -13.45
C SER A 159 15.81 -18.14 -12.38
N VAL A 160 15.52 -17.93 -11.09
CA VAL A 160 16.38 -18.41 -10.00
C VAL A 160 16.43 -19.94 -9.98
N THR A 161 15.27 -20.61 -10.15
CA THR A 161 15.24 -22.09 -10.19
C THR A 161 15.90 -22.67 -11.42
N ALA A 162 15.90 -21.94 -12.54
CA ALA A 162 16.57 -22.32 -13.80
C ALA A 162 18.06 -21.90 -13.85
N PHE A 163 18.56 -21.17 -12.84
CA PHE A 163 19.91 -20.58 -12.83
C PHE A 163 20.18 -19.65 -14.04
N ASP A 164 19.12 -18.97 -14.52
CA ASP A 164 19.21 -18.02 -15.63
C ASP A 164 19.67 -16.64 -15.13
N TYR A 165 20.97 -16.49 -14.94
CA TYR A 165 21.57 -15.27 -14.41
C TYR A 165 21.30 -14.03 -15.27
N PRO A 166 21.37 -14.09 -16.64
CA PRO A 166 21.02 -12.93 -17.46
C PRO A 166 19.65 -12.37 -17.19
N VAL A 167 18.62 -13.21 -17.06
CA VAL A 167 17.25 -12.79 -16.76
C VAL A 167 17.16 -12.26 -15.32
N ILE A 168 17.81 -12.90 -14.33
CA ILE A 168 17.86 -12.41 -12.95
C ILE A 168 18.42 -10.99 -12.91
N TYR A 169 19.57 -10.74 -13.55
CA TYR A 169 20.17 -9.39 -13.58
C TYR A 169 19.27 -8.37 -14.29
N GLY A 170 18.62 -8.76 -15.38
CA GLY A 170 17.65 -7.92 -16.08
C GLY A 170 16.48 -7.50 -15.19
N ILE A 171 15.89 -8.44 -14.46
CA ILE A 171 14.77 -8.17 -13.53
C ILE A 171 15.24 -7.24 -12.40
N VAL A 172 16.36 -7.54 -11.76
CA VAL A 172 16.93 -6.71 -10.68
C VAL A 172 17.21 -5.30 -11.17
N PHE A 173 17.79 -5.16 -12.38
CA PHE A 173 18.04 -3.85 -13.00
C PHE A 173 16.74 -3.06 -13.20
N VAL A 174 15.68 -3.69 -13.74
CA VAL A 174 14.37 -3.04 -13.94
C VAL A 174 13.75 -2.62 -12.62
N LEU A 175 13.84 -3.46 -11.57
CA LEU A 175 13.34 -3.13 -10.24
C LEU A 175 14.09 -1.92 -9.64
N ILE A 176 15.42 -1.91 -9.70
CA ILE A 176 16.24 -0.79 -9.22
C ILE A 176 15.89 0.48 -9.99
N LEU A 177 15.79 0.41 -11.32
CA LEU A 177 15.40 1.55 -12.14
C LEU A 177 14.01 2.08 -11.77
N GLY A 178 13.05 1.18 -11.57
CA GLY A 178 11.69 1.53 -11.14
C GLY A 178 11.65 2.24 -9.79
N ILE A 179 12.43 1.74 -8.81
CA ILE A 179 12.57 2.38 -7.49
C ILE A 179 13.21 3.77 -7.63
N ALA A 180 14.30 3.88 -8.39
CA ALA A 180 14.98 5.15 -8.61
C ALA A 180 14.07 6.18 -9.29
N MET A 181 13.30 5.77 -10.30
CA MET A 181 12.32 6.64 -10.97
C MET A 181 11.19 7.07 -10.04
N ALA A 182 10.67 6.14 -9.23
CA ALA A 182 9.64 6.47 -8.25
C ALA A 182 10.15 7.48 -7.21
N THR A 183 11.34 7.29 -6.68
CA THR A 183 11.99 8.21 -5.74
C THR A 183 12.20 9.59 -6.38
N LEU A 184 12.72 9.63 -7.60
CA LEU A 184 12.92 10.88 -8.33
C LEU A 184 11.61 11.66 -8.52
N VAL A 185 10.53 10.97 -8.92
CA VAL A 185 9.21 11.61 -9.08
C VAL A 185 8.73 12.19 -7.75
N LEU A 186 8.98 11.49 -6.65
CA LEU A 186 8.60 11.94 -5.32
C LEU A 186 9.41 13.16 -4.87
N ASP A 187 10.71 13.20 -5.15
CA ASP A 187 11.55 14.34 -4.85
C ASP A 187 11.06 15.62 -5.57
N PHE A 188 10.51 15.49 -6.78
CA PHE A 188 9.86 16.61 -7.47
C PHE A 188 8.48 16.99 -6.90
N ILE A 189 7.77 16.04 -6.28
CA ILE A 189 6.44 16.26 -5.71
C ILE A 189 6.53 16.86 -4.30
N TYR A 190 7.53 16.45 -3.51
CA TYR A 190 7.72 16.88 -2.12
C TYR A 190 7.69 18.40 -1.91
N PRO A 191 8.46 19.22 -2.63
CA PRO A 191 8.46 20.67 -2.42
C PRO A 191 7.11 21.32 -2.74
N LYS A 192 6.28 20.66 -3.58
CA LYS A 192 4.93 21.14 -3.91
C LYS A 192 3.89 20.82 -2.82
N ILE A 193 4.12 19.74 -2.07
CA ILE A 193 3.23 19.33 -0.97
C ILE A 193 3.61 20.09 0.32
N ASP A 194 4.90 20.23 0.59
CA ASP A 194 5.40 20.98 1.75
C ASP A 194 6.42 22.04 1.32
N PRO A 195 5.99 23.31 1.22
CA PRO A 195 6.90 24.42 0.91
C PRO A 195 7.99 24.67 1.97
N ARG A 196 7.93 23.99 3.13
CA ARG A 196 8.93 24.11 4.20
C ARG A 196 10.17 23.26 3.95
N ILE A 197 10.08 22.28 3.04
CA ILE A 197 11.23 21.52 2.57
C ILE A 197 11.90 22.37 1.48
N SER A 198 12.65 23.37 1.89
CA SER A 198 13.60 24.07 1.03
C SER A 198 14.86 23.22 0.97
N TYR A 199 15.34 22.88 -0.21
CA TYR A 199 16.70 22.42 -0.37
C TYR A 199 17.59 23.58 0.06
N GLU A 200 18.28 23.46 1.20
CA GLU A 200 19.40 24.36 1.49
C GLU A 200 20.46 24.12 0.40
N ASP A 201 20.69 25.16 -0.41
CA ASP A 201 21.78 25.24 -1.38
C ASP A 201 23.16 25.18 -0.69
#